data_7b305f085c66260f1530bb6440e053f7
#
_entry.id   7b305f085c66260f1530bb6440e053f7
#
_cell.length_a   1.000
_cell.length_b   1.000
_cell.length_c   1.000
_cell.angle_alpha   90.00
_cell.angle_beta   90.00
_cell.angle_gamma   90.00
#
_symmetry.space_group_name_H-M   'P 1'
#
loop_
_entity.id
_entity.type
_entity.pdbx_description
1 polymer ?
#
loop_
_entity_poly.entity_id
_entity_poly.type
_entity_poly.pdbx_seq_one_letter_code
_entity_poly.pdbx_strand_id
1 'polypeptide(L)'
;MNKIKKMAMCIAACCIAAVAFGAKLSDSVPRGWSEDFAAAKETAKKDGKLILLAFSGSDWCGWCVKMDKEIYSDKAFIRKASQKYVLVMIDSPSNKDILSKLAQKQNPGLVKQYGIRGYPSTVIVRPTGEEVKRFGGYQRGGVDAFLEKLDAVAAEAGVAKSDDAAKKQ
;
A
#
# COMPACT_ATOMS: atom_id res chain seq x y z
N MET A 1 -8.12 23.22 63.49
CA MET A 1 -6.94 22.35 63.36
C MET A 1 -7.33 21.19 62.49
N ASN A 2 -7.19 21.29 61.18
CA ASN A 2 -7.44 20.17 60.25
C ASN A 2 -6.35 20.14 59.22
N LYS A 3 -5.51 19.11 59.35
CA LYS A 3 -4.43 18.81 58.40
C LYS A 3 -5.04 18.09 57.21
N ILE A 4 -5.23 18.81 56.10
CA ILE A 4 -5.60 18.21 54.84
C ILE A 4 -4.34 17.64 54.21
N LYS A 5 -4.25 16.32 54.18
CA LYS A 5 -3.19 15.55 53.48
C LYS A 5 -3.33 15.76 51.99
N LYS A 6 -2.35 16.42 51.38
CA LYS A 6 -2.19 16.48 49.94
C LYS A 6 -1.74 15.12 49.43
N MET A 7 -2.63 14.38 48.79
CA MET A 7 -2.33 13.15 48.10
C MET A 7 -1.85 13.53 46.67
N ALA A 8 -0.55 13.52 46.48
CA ALA A 8 0.07 13.73 45.18
C ALA A 8 -0.17 12.48 44.34
N MET A 9 -1.04 12.61 43.35
CA MET A 9 -1.29 11.55 42.35
C MET A 9 -0.20 11.67 41.28
N CYS A 10 0.81 10.82 41.36
CA CYS A 10 1.82 10.63 40.30
C CYS A 10 1.14 9.95 39.10
N ILE A 11 0.79 10.77 38.12
CA ILE A 11 0.42 10.23 36.79
C ILE A 11 1.73 9.86 36.12
N ALA A 12 2.07 8.57 36.16
CA ALA A 12 3.14 8.01 35.32
C ALA A 12 2.70 8.05 33.85
N ALA A 13 3.14 9.12 33.17
CA ALA A 13 3.03 9.18 31.70
C ALA A 13 3.93 8.10 31.12
N CYS A 14 3.33 6.96 30.78
CA CYS A 14 3.99 5.92 30.01
C CYS A 14 4.16 6.41 28.57
N CYS A 15 5.27 7.11 28.31
CA CYS A 15 5.71 7.42 26.96
C CYS A 15 6.09 6.09 26.26
N ILE A 16 5.14 5.47 25.58
CA ILE A 16 5.45 4.41 24.62
C ILE A 16 6.13 5.12 23.44
N ALA A 17 7.45 5.19 23.50
CA ALA A 17 8.27 5.54 22.35
C ALA A 17 8.06 4.43 21.31
N ALA A 18 7.21 4.68 20.31
CA ALA A 18 7.14 3.89 19.12
C ALA A 18 8.49 4.05 18.42
N VAL A 19 9.40 3.12 18.68
CA VAL A 19 10.63 2.98 17.90
C VAL A 19 10.20 2.52 16.53
N ALA A 20 9.98 3.46 15.63
CA ALA A 20 9.87 3.18 14.21
C ALA A 20 11.25 2.67 13.76
N PHE A 21 11.47 1.36 13.85
CA PHE A 21 12.56 0.71 13.13
C PHE A 21 12.26 0.93 11.66
N GLY A 22 12.88 1.95 11.08
CA GLY A 22 12.85 2.19 9.64
C GLY A 22 13.55 1.05 8.93
N ALA A 23 12.81 -0.04 8.68
CA ALA A 23 13.30 -1.10 7.82
C ALA A 23 13.57 -0.48 6.44
N LYS A 24 14.79 -0.70 5.90
CA LYS A 24 15.10 -0.25 4.54
C LYS A 24 14.14 -0.94 3.58
N LEU A 25 13.40 -0.15 2.80
CA LEU A 25 12.58 -0.67 1.70
C LEU A 25 13.48 -1.27 0.61
N SER A 26 12.91 -2.18 -0.18
CA SER A 26 13.54 -2.69 -1.39
C SER A 26 13.87 -1.57 -2.37
N ASP A 27 14.97 -1.67 -3.09
CA ASP A 27 15.40 -0.64 -4.04
C ASP A 27 14.43 -0.48 -5.23
N SER A 28 13.58 -1.48 -5.48
CA SER A 28 12.55 -1.49 -6.53
C SER A 28 11.23 -0.84 -6.11
N VAL A 29 11.09 -0.37 -4.86
CA VAL A 29 9.83 0.25 -4.37
C VAL A 29 9.81 1.74 -4.68
N PRO A 30 8.86 2.24 -5.51
CA PRO A 30 8.75 3.65 -5.80
C PRO A 30 8.43 4.47 -4.56
N ARG A 31 8.86 5.74 -4.54
CA ARG A 31 8.51 6.66 -3.44
C ARG A 31 6.99 6.78 -3.30
N GLY A 32 6.48 6.66 -2.08
CA GLY A 32 5.05 6.73 -1.79
C GLY A 32 4.33 5.38 -1.85
N TRP A 33 5.07 4.31 -2.13
CA TRP A 33 4.60 2.94 -2.03
C TRP A 33 5.12 2.27 -0.77
N SER A 34 4.41 1.25 -0.32
CA SER A 34 4.85 0.30 0.72
C SER A 34 5.26 -1.01 0.06
N GLU A 35 5.95 -1.87 0.80
CA GLU A 35 6.14 -3.28 0.45
C GLU A 35 5.55 -4.21 1.54
N ASP A 36 5.10 -3.64 2.66
CA ASP A 36 4.52 -4.39 3.79
C ASP A 36 3.01 -4.54 3.62
N PHE A 37 2.58 -5.72 3.20
CA PHE A 37 1.15 -6.00 3.00
C PHE A 37 0.39 -6.09 4.33
N ALA A 38 1.03 -6.56 5.41
CA ALA A 38 0.37 -6.64 6.71
C ALA A 38 0.08 -5.23 7.26
N ALA A 39 1.07 -4.33 7.23
CA ALA A 39 0.89 -2.94 7.61
C ALA A 39 -0.10 -2.21 6.69
N ALA A 40 -0.08 -2.51 5.38
CA ALA A 40 -1.03 -1.94 4.43
C ALA A 40 -2.49 -2.32 4.74
N LYS A 41 -2.76 -3.55 5.19
CA LYS A 41 -4.10 -3.97 5.62
C LYS A 41 -4.61 -3.16 6.81
N GLU A 42 -3.77 -2.95 7.81
CA GLU A 42 -4.13 -2.15 8.98
C GLU A 42 -4.40 -0.68 8.60
N THR A 43 -3.52 -0.10 7.77
CA THR A 43 -3.70 1.26 7.25
C THR A 43 -4.99 1.38 6.45
N ALA A 44 -5.23 0.47 5.52
CA ALA A 44 -6.42 0.48 4.68
C ALA A 44 -7.71 0.32 5.50
N LYS A 45 -7.70 -0.53 6.52
CA LYS A 45 -8.83 -0.71 7.45
C LYS A 45 -9.11 0.57 8.23
N LYS A 46 -8.08 1.22 8.77
CA LYS A 46 -8.19 2.47 9.53
C LYS A 46 -8.73 3.61 8.67
N ASP A 47 -8.20 3.73 7.44
CA ASP A 47 -8.48 4.85 6.55
C ASP A 47 -9.70 4.62 5.64
N GLY A 48 -10.37 3.46 5.71
CA GLY A 48 -11.48 3.11 4.86
C GLY A 48 -11.11 2.95 3.38
N LYS A 49 -9.87 2.55 3.08
CA LYS A 49 -9.32 2.42 1.73
C LYS A 49 -9.29 0.97 1.25
N LEU A 50 -9.14 0.80 -0.05
CA LEU A 50 -8.70 -0.45 -0.66
C LEU A 50 -7.17 -0.53 -0.66
N ILE A 51 -6.65 -1.67 -1.08
CA ILE A 51 -5.21 -1.87 -1.27
C ILE A 51 -4.98 -2.19 -2.75
N LEU A 52 -4.02 -1.52 -3.36
CA LEU A 52 -3.53 -1.80 -4.69
C LEU A 52 -2.22 -2.56 -4.58
N LEU A 53 -2.22 -3.84 -4.97
CA LEU A 53 -1.04 -4.69 -5.04
C LEU A 53 -0.49 -4.67 -6.47
N ALA A 54 0.72 -4.14 -6.65
CA ALA A 54 1.41 -4.15 -7.94
C ALA A 54 2.45 -5.27 -7.95
N PHE A 55 2.17 -6.33 -8.70
CA PHE A 55 3.11 -7.43 -8.90
C PHE A 55 4.03 -7.14 -10.08
N SER A 56 5.34 -7.13 -9.80
CA SER A 56 6.39 -6.72 -10.74
C SER A 56 7.54 -7.73 -10.78
N GLY A 57 8.33 -7.66 -11.85
CA GLY A 57 9.64 -8.30 -11.99
C GLY A 57 10.63 -7.25 -12.45
N SER A 58 11.11 -6.43 -11.52
CA SER A 58 11.78 -5.16 -11.78
C SER A 58 13.07 -5.25 -12.60
N ASP A 59 13.79 -6.37 -12.55
CA ASP A 59 15.08 -6.55 -13.22
C ASP A 59 15.02 -7.42 -14.50
N TRP A 60 13.86 -8.02 -14.82
CA TRP A 60 13.73 -8.89 -15.99
C TRP A 60 12.48 -8.61 -16.86
N CYS A 61 11.45 -7.96 -16.31
CA CYS A 61 10.18 -7.73 -17.01
C CYS A 61 10.12 -6.34 -17.65
N GLY A 62 10.41 -6.22 -18.93
CA GLY A 62 10.40 -4.93 -19.63
C GLY A 62 9.09 -4.15 -19.54
N TRP A 63 7.93 -4.85 -19.57
CA TRP A 63 6.62 -4.21 -19.37
C TRP A 63 6.39 -3.73 -17.95
N CYS A 64 7.01 -4.38 -16.95
CA CYS A 64 6.98 -3.92 -15.57
C CYS A 64 7.78 -2.63 -15.40
N VAL A 65 9.00 -2.59 -15.94
CA VAL A 65 9.84 -1.39 -15.95
C VAL A 65 9.11 -0.22 -16.63
N LYS A 66 8.45 -0.49 -17.78
CA LYS A 66 7.66 0.52 -18.48
C LYS A 66 6.49 1.02 -17.63
N MET A 67 5.74 0.11 -16.99
CA MET A 67 4.60 0.45 -16.15
C MET A 67 5.02 1.24 -14.90
N ASP A 68 6.14 0.86 -14.29
CA ASP A 68 6.71 1.61 -13.18
C ASP A 68 7.05 3.05 -13.61
N LYS A 69 7.85 3.19 -14.67
CA LYS A 69 8.30 4.50 -15.16
C LYS A 69 7.15 5.43 -15.57
N GLU A 70 6.13 4.89 -16.24
CA GLU A 70 5.08 5.70 -16.87
C GLU A 70 3.84 5.91 -15.98
N ILE A 71 3.64 5.04 -14.96
CA ILE A 71 2.44 5.07 -14.13
C ILE A 71 2.79 5.04 -12.64
N TYR A 72 3.45 3.98 -12.14
CA TYR A 72 3.59 3.78 -10.70
C TYR A 72 4.52 4.77 -10.01
N SER A 73 5.55 5.27 -10.71
CA SER A 73 6.48 6.30 -10.22
C SER A 73 5.99 7.73 -10.49
N ASP A 74 4.89 7.90 -11.22
CA ASP A 74 4.33 9.22 -11.52
C ASP A 74 3.72 9.86 -10.26
N LYS A 75 4.10 11.12 -10.00
CA LYS A 75 3.66 11.85 -8.80
C LYS A 75 2.16 12.12 -8.78
N ALA A 76 1.54 12.34 -9.96
CA ALA A 76 0.10 12.59 -10.04
C ALA A 76 -0.67 11.29 -9.80
N PHE A 77 -0.18 10.15 -10.33
CA PHE A 77 -0.72 8.83 -10.04
C PHE A 77 -0.70 8.54 -8.53
N ILE A 78 0.48 8.64 -7.91
CA ILE A 78 0.65 8.35 -6.48
C ILE A 78 -0.29 9.22 -5.66
N ARG A 79 -0.31 10.54 -5.89
CA ARG A 79 -1.17 11.46 -5.14
C ARG A 79 -2.66 11.15 -5.29
N LYS A 80 -3.13 10.89 -6.52
CA LYS A 80 -4.56 10.62 -6.79
C LYS A 80 -4.97 9.22 -6.29
N ALA A 81 -4.17 8.19 -6.59
CA ALA A 81 -4.47 6.81 -6.18
C ALA A 81 -4.44 6.64 -4.66
N SER A 82 -3.52 7.30 -3.95
CA SER A 82 -3.42 7.21 -2.48
C SER A 82 -4.62 7.79 -1.73
N GLN A 83 -5.50 8.54 -2.39
CA GLN A 83 -6.76 8.98 -1.78
C GLN A 83 -7.69 7.81 -1.47
N LYS A 84 -7.68 6.78 -2.30
CA LYS A 84 -8.59 5.62 -2.22
C LYS A 84 -7.89 4.29 -1.97
N TYR A 85 -6.58 4.23 -2.16
CA TYR A 85 -5.78 3.02 -2.11
C TYR A 85 -4.56 3.17 -1.22
N VAL A 86 -4.21 2.13 -0.49
CA VAL A 86 -2.85 1.93 0.02
C VAL A 86 -2.07 1.21 -1.07
N LEU A 87 -0.97 1.80 -1.52
CA LEU A 87 -0.16 1.30 -2.64
C LEU A 87 0.93 0.35 -2.13
N VAL A 88 0.95 -0.88 -2.62
CA VAL A 88 1.91 -1.91 -2.20
C VAL A 88 2.59 -2.54 -3.41
N MET A 89 3.92 -2.49 -3.45
CA MET A 89 4.73 -3.13 -4.47
C MET A 89 5.13 -4.55 -4.02
N ILE A 90 4.82 -5.53 -4.85
CA ILE A 90 5.18 -6.93 -4.65
C ILE A 90 6.13 -7.33 -5.79
N ASP A 91 7.41 -7.07 -5.59
CA ASP A 91 8.41 -7.34 -6.59
C ASP A 91 8.93 -8.78 -6.51
N SER A 92 9.20 -9.37 -7.67
CA SER A 92 9.73 -10.73 -7.85
C SER A 92 10.95 -10.70 -8.78
N PRO A 93 12.04 -9.99 -8.40
CA PRO A 93 13.22 -9.88 -9.23
C PRO A 93 13.99 -11.21 -9.30
N SER A 94 14.84 -11.36 -10.31
CA SER A 94 15.81 -12.45 -10.39
C SER A 94 16.88 -12.30 -9.32
N ASN A 95 17.41 -11.08 -9.14
CA ASN A 95 18.31 -10.76 -8.05
C ASN A 95 17.54 -10.45 -6.75
N LYS A 96 17.53 -11.39 -5.82
CA LYS A 96 16.82 -11.24 -4.53
C LYS A 96 17.51 -10.26 -3.57
N ASP A 97 18.77 -9.91 -3.78
CA ASP A 97 19.51 -9.02 -2.89
C ASP A 97 19.03 -7.57 -2.93
N ILE A 98 18.29 -7.20 -3.99
CA ILE A 98 17.64 -5.88 -4.07
C ILE A 98 16.39 -5.76 -3.20
N LEU A 99 15.86 -6.89 -2.71
CA LEU A 99 14.69 -6.93 -1.85
C LEU A 99 15.05 -6.78 -0.37
N SER A 100 14.19 -6.14 0.39
CA SER A 100 14.25 -6.18 1.84
C SER A 100 14.02 -7.61 2.37
N LYS A 101 14.43 -7.87 3.61
CA LYS A 101 14.17 -9.16 4.28
C LYS A 101 12.68 -9.49 4.36
N LEU A 102 11.85 -8.47 4.56
CA LEU A 102 10.39 -8.60 4.56
C LEU A 102 9.89 -9.07 3.21
N ALA A 103 10.25 -8.36 2.14
CA ALA A 103 9.82 -8.68 0.78
C ALA A 103 10.27 -10.07 0.33
N GLN A 104 11.53 -10.46 0.62
CA GLN A 104 12.05 -11.80 0.34
C GLN A 104 11.19 -12.91 0.96
N LYS A 105 10.73 -12.70 2.20
CA LYS A 105 9.91 -13.66 2.94
C LYS A 105 8.45 -13.66 2.50
N GLN A 106 7.89 -12.48 2.24
CA GLN A 106 6.46 -12.25 2.00
C GLN A 106 6.04 -12.52 0.54
N ASN A 107 6.80 -11.97 -0.43
CA ASN A 107 6.34 -11.87 -1.81
C ASN A 107 6.04 -13.22 -2.47
N PRO A 108 6.83 -14.29 -2.28
CA PRO A 108 6.49 -15.60 -2.85
C PRO A 108 5.13 -16.15 -2.38
N GLY A 109 4.79 -15.90 -1.12
CA GLY A 109 3.49 -16.27 -0.55
C GLY A 109 2.34 -15.52 -1.21
N LEU A 110 2.49 -14.21 -1.42
CA LEU A 110 1.48 -13.37 -2.06
C LEU A 110 1.30 -13.70 -3.55
N VAL A 111 2.39 -13.97 -4.27
CA VAL A 111 2.32 -14.44 -5.67
C VAL A 111 1.49 -15.72 -5.77
N LYS A 112 1.69 -16.67 -4.86
CA LYS A 112 0.92 -17.91 -4.78
C LYS A 112 -0.53 -17.66 -4.37
N GLN A 113 -0.75 -16.86 -3.32
CA GLN A 113 -2.08 -16.55 -2.78
C GLN A 113 -3.00 -15.94 -3.83
N TYR A 114 -2.49 -14.98 -4.60
CA TYR A 114 -3.26 -14.31 -5.65
C TYR A 114 -3.14 -14.98 -7.02
N GLY A 115 -2.48 -16.15 -7.12
CA GLY A 115 -2.36 -16.93 -8.35
C GLY A 115 -1.77 -16.14 -9.52
N ILE A 116 -0.72 -15.36 -9.27
CA ILE A 116 -0.08 -14.51 -10.29
C ILE A 116 0.63 -15.39 -11.32
N ARG A 117 0.18 -15.29 -12.57
CA ARG A 117 0.72 -16.08 -13.71
C ARG A 117 1.45 -15.24 -14.74
N GLY A 118 1.40 -13.92 -14.63
CA GLY A 118 2.02 -12.99 -15.58
C GLY A 118 2.31 -11.63 -14.95
N TYR A 119 3.23 -10.92 -15.56
CA TYR A 119 3.71 -9.62 -15.09
C TYR A 119 3.69 -8.56 -16.20
N PRO A 120 3.42 -7.29 -15.85
CA PRO A 120 2.91 -6.84 -14.56
C PRO A 120 1.48 -7.31 -14.30
N SER A 121 1.10 -7.42 -13.04
CA SER A 121 -0.30 -7.62 -12.61
C SER A 121 -0.64 -6.66 -11.50
N THR A 122 -1.81 -6.04 -11.58
CA THR A 122 -2.35 -5.19 -10.50
C THR A 122 -3.56 -5.89 -9.90
N VAL A 123 -3.56 -6.11 -8.59
CA VAL A 123 -4.68 -6.72 -7.87
C VAL A 123 -5.21 -5.72 -6.85
N ILE A 124 -6.49 -5.42 -6.91
CA ILE A 124 -7.18 -4.59 -5.94
C ILE A 124 -7.81 -5.50 -4.91
N VAL A 125 -7.52 -5.24 -3.64
CA VAL A 125 -8.06 -6.06 -2.54
C VAL A 125 -8.67 -5.19 -1.45
N ARG A 126 -9.60 -5.77 -0.69
CA ARG A 126 -10.10 -5.19 0.56
C ARG A 126 -9.06 -5.30 1.66
N PRO A 127 -9.20 -4.56 2.78
CA PRO A 127 -8.34 -4.73 3.95
C PRO A 127 -8.31 -6.16 4.52
N THR A 128 -9.35 -6.96 4.24
CA THR A 128 -9.42 -8.39 4.57
C THR A 128 -8.45 -9.26 3.76
N GLY A 129 -7.96 -8.75 2.61
CA GLY A 129 -7.19 -9.48 1.63
C GLY A 129 -8.04 -10.12 0.52
N GLU A 130 -9.37 -9.93 0.55
CA GLU A 130 -10.27 -10.39 -0.50
C GLU A 130 -10.04 -9.61 -1.80
N GLU A 131 -9.90 -10.32 -2.93
CA GLU A 131 -9.74 -9.70 -4.24
C GLU A 131 -11.04 -9.07 -4.72
N VAL A 132 -10.96 -7.80 -5.12
CA VAL A 132 -12.07 -7.03 -5.71
C VAL A 132 -11.96 -7.01 -7.23
N LYS A 133 -10.76 -6.75 -7.74
CA LYS A 133 -10.50 -6.59 -9.18
C LYS A 133 -9.05 -6.91 -9.52
N ARG A 134 -8.84 -7.34 -10.76
CA ARG A 134 -7.51 -7.60 -11.31
C ARG A 134 -7.34 -6.94 -12.68
N PHE A 135 -6.15 -6.38 -12.90
CA PHE A 135 -5.72 -5.89 -14.20
C PHE A 135 -4.42 -6.60 -14.59
N GLY A 136 -4.45 -7.36 -15.69
CA GLY A 136 -3.28 -8.04 -16.23
C GLY A 136 -2.53 -7.17 -17.25
N GLY A 137 -1.21 -7.29 -17.26
CA GLY A 137 -0.34 -6.62 -18.22
C GLY A 137 -0.22 -5.10 -18.02
N TYR A 138 0.55 -4.49 -18.92
CA TYR A 138 0.76 -3.03 -18.96
C TYR A 138 -0.56 -2.30 -19.28
N GLN A 139 -0.87 -1.26 -18.50
CA GLN A 139 -2.10 -0.48 -18.67
C GLN A 139 -1.88 0.65 -19.69
N ARG A 140 -2.42 0.46 -20.90
CA ARG A 140 -2.32 1.45 -21.99
C ARG A 140 -3.16 2.69 -21.65
N GLY A 141 -2.75 3.85 -22.16
CA GLY A 141 -3.41 5.14 -21.96
C GLY A 141 -2.82 5.99 -20.84
N GLY A 142 -1.77 5.49 -20.18
CA GLY A 142 -1.03 6.24 -19.16
C GLY A 142 -1.79 6.43 -17.85
N VAL A 143 -1.35 7.43 -17.08
CA VAL A 143 -1.81 7.70 -15.72
C VAL A 143 -3.32 7.94 -15.65
N ASP A 144 -3.85 8.83 -16.47
CA ASP A 144 -5.26 9.25 -16.36
C ASP A 144 -6.22 8.10 -16.70
N ALA A 145 -5.93 7.35 -17.78
CA ALA A 145 -6.76 6.21 -18.17
C ALA A 145 -6.74 5.09 -17.11
N PHE A 146 -5.61 4.89 -16.42
CA PHE A 146 -5.55 3.89 -15.35
C PHE A 146 -6.23 4.37 -14.07
N LEU A 147 -6.11 5.65 -13.73
CA LEU A 147 -6.84 6.26 -12.61
C LEU A 147 -8.35 6.17 -12.80
N GLU A 148 -8.86 6.40 -14.01
CA GLU A 148 -10.29 6.24 -14.32
C GLU A 148 -10.78 4.83 -14.01
N LYS A 149 -10.03 3.80 -14.42
CA LYS A 149 -10.36 2.40 -14.08
C LYS A 149 -10.33 2.15 -12.56
N LEU A 150 -9.34 2.70 -11.86
CA LEU A 150 -9.25 2.57 -10.40
C LEU A 150 -10.39 3.31 -9.70
N ASP A 151 -10.77 4.49 -10.20
CA ASP A 151 -11.89 5.25 -9.65
C ASP A 151 -13.22 4.50 -9.77
N ALA A 152 -13.44 3.80 -10.89
CA ALA A 152 -14.62 2.94 -11.08
C ALA A 152 -14.62 1.78 -10.06
N VAL A 153 -13.49 1.10 -9.86
CA VAL A 153 -13.36 0.01 -8.87
C VAL A 153 -13.62 0.51 -7.45
N ALA A 154 -13.09 1.68 -7.09
CA ALA A 154 -13.30 2.26 -5.76
C ALA A 154 -14.77 2.61 -5.54
N ALA A 155 -15.46 3.16 -6.54
CA ALA A 155 -16.87 3.48 -6.48
C ALA A 155 -17.74 2.21 -6.32
N GLU A 156 -17.49 1.17 -7.11
CA GLU A 156 -18.17 -0.13 -7.01
C GLU A 156 -17.95 -0.79 -5.63
N ALA A 157 -16.76 -0.62 -5.04
CA ALA A 157 -16.43 -1.14 -3.72
C ALA A 157 -16.96 -0.29 -2.55
N GLY A 158 -17.59 0.86 -2.82
CA GLY A 158 -18.15 1.77 -1.82
C GLY A 158 -17.11 2.63 -1.09
N VAL A 159 -15.93 2.85 -1.69
CA VAL A 159 -14.88 3.72 -1.12
C VAL A 159 -15.08 5.15 -1.61
N ALA A 160 -15.46 6.05 -0.69
CA ALA A 160 -15.58 7.48 -0.95
C ALA A 160 -14.21 8.16 -1.07
N LYS A 161 -14.15 9.35 -1.70
CA LYS A 161 -12.96 10.21 -1.64
C LYS A 161 -12.74 10.66 -0.19
N SER A 162 -11.48 10.71 0.24
CA SER A 162 -11.11 11.15 1.59
C SER A 162 -11.59 12.58 1.94
N ASP A 163 -11.89 13.40 0.92
CA ASP A 163 -12.38 14.77 1.10
C ASP A 163 -13.83 14.85 1.62
N ASP A 164 -14.63 13.78 1.44
CA ASP A 164 -16.01 13.73 1.94
C ASP A 164 -16.10 13.30 3.42
N ALA A 165 -15.07 12.64 3.94
CA ALA A 165 -15.02 12.22 5.35
C ALA A 165 -14.79 13.40 6.33
N ALA A 166 -14.12 14.46 5.87
CA ALA A 166 -13.84 15.66 6.67
C ALA A 166 -15.06 16.61 6.80
N LYS A 167 -16.11 16.43 6.01
CA LYS A 167 -17.32 17.27 6.02
C LYS A 167 -18.46 16.76 6.90
N LYS A 168 -18.29 15.60 7.54
CA LYS A 168 -19.32 14.95 8.37
C LYS A 168 -19.03 14.98 9.89
N GLN A 169 -18.11 15.86 10.35
CA GLN A 169 -17.92 16.11 11.80
C GLN A 169 -18.32 17.53 12.14
#